data_b92d53fcd769b135db3d84152c726f4d
#
_entry.id   b92d53fcd769b135db3d84152c726f4d
#
_cell.length_a   1.000
_cell.length_b   1.000
_cell.length_c   1.000
_cell.angle_alpha   90.00
_cell.angle_beta   90.00
_cell.angle_gamma   90.00
#
_symmetry.space_group_name_H-M   'P 1'
#
loop_
_entity.id
_entity.type
_entity.pdbx_description
1 polymer ?
#
loop_
_entity_poly.entity_id
_entity_poly.type
_entity_poly.pdbx_seq_one_letter_code
_entity_poly.pdbx_strand_id
1 'polypeptide(L)'
;STDQAALYYALKAARRVWCAFVFDRQILDVLPRADRRVEFIRQSAEALDAELAALGNRHDTPGVRLIVRHGSAADEIAALASELHVQAVYANHDDDPYALARDAAVRGALADRGIALHTSKDHVVFERNEILTGSGKPYSVFTPYKAAWLKTLDDFSLKAYPVERYAAALAAPPPGLGHGVPALAALGFVKTNLEALKVHGGSAAAEALLDDFLERIDEYDTARDFPAVKGPSYLGVHLRFGTLSIRRLVRAARDHATARRSSRGASAWLSELIWREFYQQVLHHLPHVVGHSCRPEYDRVRFEHGKHADEAFAAWCQGHTGYPLVDAAMAQINQTGYMHNRLRMVTASFLVKDLGLDWRRGEAYFAEHLIDYELASNNGGWQWAASTGCDAQPWFRIFNPLTQSRRFDPEGRFIRRYLPQLARLGDDLIHAPWQAGPIDLEAAGVVLGRDYPQPIVDHTEARERTLARYSAVRSTQPR
;
A
#
# COMPACT_ATOMS: atom_id res chain seq x y z
N SER A 1 -16.61 10.88 -3.25
CA SER A 1 -17.81 10.80 -4.12
C SER A 1 -17.71 11.65 -5.39
N THR A 2 -16.72 12.52 -5.56
CA THR A 2 -16.68 13.49 -6.67
C THR A 2 -16.12 12.96 -7.99
N ASP A 3 -15.28 11.91 -7.95
CA ASP A 3 -14.63 11.31 -9.11
C ASP A 3 -14.56 9.78 -8.94
N GLN A 4 -15.64 9.09 -9.33
CA GLN A 4 -15.80 7.64 -9.16
C GLN A 4 -16.56 7.04 -10.35
N ALA A 5 -15.92 6.13 -11.06
CA ALA A 5 -16.42 5.63 -12.35
C ALA A 5 -17.74 4.86 -12.24
N ALA A 6 -17.83 3.86 -11.35
CA ALA A 6 -19.03 3.04 -11.24
C ALA A 6 -20.25 3.87 -10.81
N LEU A 7 -20.09 4.80 -9.84
CA LEU A 7 -21.17 5.70 -9.42
C LEU A 7 -21.62 6.60 -10.56
N TYR A 8 -20.66 7.19 -11.30
CA TYR A 8 -20.98 8.02 -12.47
C TYR A 8 -21.82 7.26 -13.52
N TYR A 9 -21.41 6.03 -13.88
CA TYR A 9 -22.13 5.25 -14.87
C TYR A 9 -23.50 4.80 -14.37
N ALA A 10 -23.61 4.42 -13.09
CA ALA A 10 -24.89 4.09 -12.47
C ALA A 10 -25.86 5.27 -12.51
N LEU A 11 -25.43 6.46 -12.07
CA LEU A 11 -26.25 7.67 -12.05
C LEU A 11 -26.67 8.12 -13.45
N LYS A 12 -25.81 7.93 -14.45
CA LYS A 12 -26.12 8.28 -15.85
C LYS A 12 -27.10 7.31 -16.49
N ALA A 13 -27.11 6.04 -16.08
CA ALA A 13 -27.89 4.98 -16.71
C ALA A 13 -29.25 4.73 -16.05
N ALA A 14 -29.40 5.07 -14.76
CA ALA A 14 -30.56 4.70 -13.96
C ALA A 14 -31.34 5.93 -13.45
N ARG A 15 -32.64 5.71 -13.18
CA ARG A 15 -33.52 6.75 -12.57
C ARG A 15 -33.35 6.85 -11.05
N ARG A 16 -32.97 5.74 -10.41
CA ARG A 16 -32.74 5.65 -8.96
C ARG A 16 -31.49 4.82 -8.70
N VAL A 17 -30.57 5.39 -7.93
CA VAL A 17 -29.31 4.75 -7.55
C VAL A 17 -29.13 4.80 -6.05
N TRP A 18 -28.86 3.65 -5.45
CA TRP A 18 -28.48 3.50 -4.06
C TRP A 18 -27.00 3.18 -3.96
N CYS A 19 -26.31 3.81 -3.04
CA CYS A 19 -24.91 3.49 -2.75
C CYS A 19 -24.85 2.48 -1.61
N ALA A 20 -24.06 1.42 -1.78
CA ALA A 20 -23.89 0.39 -0.76
C ALA A 20 -22.43 0.11 -0.46
N PHE A 21 -22.14 -0.26 0.79
CA PHE A 21 -20.84 -0.73 1.25
C PHE A 21 -21.01 -2.01 2.07
N VAL A 22 -20.17 -3.01 1.80
CA VAL A 22 -20.18 -4.27 2.56
C VAL A 22 -18.89 -4.39 3.34
N PHE A 23 -19.00 -4.49 4.66
CA PHE A 23 -17.94 -4.99 5.52
C PHE A 23 -17.86 -6.51 5.32
N ASP A 24 -16.95 -6.95 4.45
CA ASP A 24 -16.87 -8.34 4.02
C ASP A 24 -16.19 -9.21 5.09
N ARG A 25 -16.94 -10.13 5.65
CA ARG A 25 -16.46 -11.05 6.70
C ARG A 25 -15.33 -11.94 6.23
N GLN A 26 -15.26 -12.31 4.95
CA GLN A 26 -14.14 -13.10 4.43
C GLN A 26 -12.81 -12.34 4.53
N ILE A 27 -12.84 -10.99 4.49
CA ILE A 27 -11.67 -10.15 4.74
C ILE A 27 -11.50 -9.91 6.25
N LEU A 28 -12.58 -9.58 6.95
CA LEU A 28 -12.51 -9.09 8.33
C LEU A 28 -12.21 -10.19 9.36
N ASP A 29 -12.76 -11.39 9.17
CA ASP A 29 -12.70 -12.47 10.18
C ASP A 29 -11.28 -13.01 10.41
N VAL A 30 -10.33 -12.74 9.49
CA VAL A 30 -8.93 -13.15 9.60
C VAL A 30 -8.01 -12.05 10.18
N LEU A 31 -8.54 -10.84 10.37
CA LEU A 31 -7.76 -9.70 10.85
C LEU A 31 -7.70 -9.65 12.39
N PRO A 32 -6.63 -9.09 12.97
CA PRO A 32 -6.56 -8.86 14.40
C PRO A 32 -7.64 -7.87 14.85
N ARG A 33 -8.18 -8.04 16.06
CA ARG A 33 -9.26 -7.19 16.58
C ARG A 33 -8.92 -5.69 16.66
N ALA A 34 -7.63 -5.36 16.78
CA ALA A 34 -7.12 -3.98 16.78
C ALA A 34 -6.45 -3.68 15.43
N ASP A 35 -7.20 -3.69 14.34
CA ASP A 35 -6.70 -3.40 12.99
C ASP A 35 -6.97 -1.94 12.59
N ARG A 36 -5.90 -1.20 12.32
CA ARG A 36 -5.96 0.23 11.92
C ARG A 36 -6.69 0.43 10.59
N ARG A 37 -6.63 -0.55 9.68
CA ARG A 37 -7.30 -0.49 8.37
C ARG A 37 -8.81 -0.49 8.54
N VAL A 38 -9.33 -1.33 9.43
CA VAL A 38 -10.78 -1.42 9.68
C VAL A 38 -11.30 -0.12 10.31
N GLU A 39 -10.55 0.46 11.24
CA GLU A 39 -10.91 1.77 11.81
C GLU A 39 -10.89 2.87 10.74
N PHE A 40 -9.86 2.92 9.87
CA PHE A 40 -9.76 3.87 8.77
C PHE A 40 -10.89 3.71 7.73
N ILE A 41 -11.21 2.46 7.35
CA ILE A 41 -12.31 2.15 6.42
C ILE A 41 -13.64 2.61 7.02
N ARG A 42 -13.86 2.33 8.31
CA ARG A 42 -15.08 2.75 9.00
C ARG A 42 -15.24 4.27 9.00
N GLN A 43 -14.19 5.02 9.36
CA GLN A 43 -14.18 6.50 9.29
C GLN A 43 -14.44 6.98 7.85
N SER A 44 -13.86 6.32 6.86
CA SER A 44 -14.05 6.67 5.44
C SER A 44 -15.48 6.40 4.97
N ALA A 45 -16.11 5.33 5.45
CA ALA A 45 -17.52 5.03 5.17
C ALA A 45 -18.46 6.05 5.83
N GLU A 46 -18.16 6.51 7.06
CA GLU A 46 -18.91 7.58 7.72
C GLU A 46 -18.80 8.91 6.95
N ALA A 47 -17.59 9.25 6.51
CA ALA A 47 -17.37 10.45 5.69
C ALA A 47 -18.13 10.35 4.36
N LEU A 48 -18.10 9.20 3.69
CA LEU A 48 -18.84 8.95 2.46
C LEU A 48 -20.36 9.06 2.66
N ASP A 49 -20.89 8.53 3.75
CA ASP A 49 -22.31 8.63 4.08
C ASP A 49 -22.74 10.10 4.24
N ALA A 50 -21.94 10.89 4.94
CA ALA A 50 -22.18 12.32 5.09
C ALA A 50 -22.08 13.09 3.75
N GLU A 51 -21.10 12.75 2.90
CA GLU A 51 -20.96 13.35 1.56
C GLU A 51 -22.14 13.02 0.65
N LEU A 52 -22.64 11.77 0.67
CA LEU A 52 -23.81 11.35 -0.10
C LEU A 52 -25.06 12.09 0.36
N ALA A 53 -25.27 12.23 1.68
CA ALA A 53 -26.37 13.00 2.24
C ALA A 53 -26.32 14.47 1.81
N ALA A 54 -25.15 15.10 1.87
CA ALA A 54 -24.96 16.47 1.43
C ALA A 54 -25.18 16.63 -0.08
N LEU A 55 -24.73 15.67 -0.89
CA LEU A 55 -24.94 15.67 -2.34
C LEU A 55 -26.44 15.51 -2.68
N GLY A 56 -27.13 14.58 -2.03
CA GLY A 56 -28.57 14.39 -2.20
C GLY A 56 -29.37 15.65 -1.86
N ASN A 57 -29.05 16.31 -0.75
CA ASN A 57 -29.73 17.56 -0.35
C ASN A 57 -29.52 18.68 -1.38
N ARG A 58 -28.35 18.79 -2.02
CA ARG A 58 -28.10 19.80 -3.08
C ARG A 58 -28.87 19.54 -4.38
N HIS A 59 -29.34 18.30 -4.58
CA HIS A 59 -30.04 17.87 -5.80
C HIS A 59 -31.51 17.47 -5.55
N ASP A 60 -32.12 18.02 -4.50
CA ASP A 60 -33.53 17.80 -4.14
C ASP A 60 -33.89 16.32 -3.90
N THR A 61 -32.93 15.51 -3.45
CA THR A 61 -33.10 14.12 -3.07
C THR A 61 -32.74 13.92 -1.57
N PRO A 62 -33.53 14.46 -0.64
CA PRO A 62 -33.24 14.39 0.79
C PRO A 62 -33.32 12.95 1.30
N GLY A 63 -32.55 12.67 2.35
CA GLY A 63 -32.52 11.34 2.98
C GLY A 63 -31.63 10.33 2.27
N VAL A 64 -30.85 10.73 1.25
CA VAL A 64 -29.82 9.87 0.65
C VAL A 64 -28.79 9.49 1.72
N ARG A 65 -28.51 8.19 1.85
CA ARG A 65 -27.57 7.61 2.80
C ARG A 65 -26.83 6.43 2.17
N LEU A 66 -25.69 6.08 2.71
CA LEU A 66 -24.97 4.85 2.40
C LEU A 66 -25.68 3.65 3.06
N ILE A 67 -26.04 2.65 2.26
CA ILE A 67 -26.52 1.37 2.78
C ILE A 67 -25.29 0.55 3.20
N VAL A 68 -25.21 0.17 4.47
CA VAL A 68 -24.08 -0.61 4.98
C VAL A 68 -24.55 -2.02 5.36
N ARG A 69 -23.79 -3.02 4.90
CA ARG A 69 -23.98 -4.44 5.21
C ARG A 69 -22.73 -5.02 5.88
N HIS A 70 -22.91 -6.08 6.63
CA HIS A 70 -21.80 -6.83 7.26
C HIS A 70 -22.07 -8.33 7.09
N GLY A 71 -21.36 -8.96 6.17
CA GLY A 71 -21.56 -10.36 5.80
C GLY A 71 -20.64 -10.77 4.63
N SER A 72 -20.95 -11.89 3.97
CA SER A 72 -20.29 -12.28 2.72
C SER A 72 -20.70 -11.33 1.60
N ALA A 73 -19.71 -10.75 0.89
CA ALA A 73 -20.01 -9.77 -0.15
C ALA A 73 -20.92 -10.34 -1.27
N ALA A 74 -20.74 -11.61 -1.65
CA ALA A 74 -21.57 -12.24 -2.68
C ALA A 74 -23.03 -12.38 -2.23
N ASP A 75 -23.26 -12.79 -0.99
CA ASP A 75 -24.59 -12.97 -0.45
C ASP A 75 -25.28 -11.63 -0.18
N GLU A 76 -24.59 -10.70 0.46
CA GLU A 76 -25.13 -9.40 0.85
C GLU A 76 -25.48 -8.52 -0.36
N ILE A 77 -24.64 -8.50 -1.39
CA ILE A 77 -24.92 -7.72 -2.61
C ILE A 77 -26.10 -8.33 -3.37
N ALA A 78 -26.15 -9.65 -3.51
CA ALA A 78 -27.26 -10.32 -4.21
C ALA A 78 -28.60 -10.19 -3.45
N ALA A 79 -28.58 -10.27 -2.11
CA ALA A 79 -29.76 -10.05 -1.27
C ALA A 79 -30.24 -8.59 -1.37
N LEU A 80 -29.35 -7.62 -1.20
CA LEU A 80 -29.67 -6.20 -1.29
C LEU A 80 -30.20 -5.81 -2.69
N ALA A 81 -29.60 -6.34 -3.75
CA ALA A 81 -30.06 -6.11 -5.12
C ALA A 81 -31.50 -6.61 -5.32
N SER A 82 -31.85 -7.74 -4.72
CA SER A 82 -33.23 -8.28 -4.74
C SER A 82 -34.18 -7.44 -3.88
N GLU A 83 -33.80 -7.05 -2.68
CA GLU A 83 -34.60 -6.20 -1.78
C GLU A 83 -34.95 -4.85 -2.43
N LEU A 84 -33.99 -4.27 -3.15
CA LEU A 84 -34.16 -2.98 -3.84
C LEU A 84 -34.79 -3.11 -5.24
N HIS A 85 -35.03 -4.34 -5.71
CA HIS A 85 -35.55 -4.63 -7.06
C HIS A 85 -34.76 -3.90 -8.17
N VAL A 86 -33.41 -3.92 -8.08
CA VAL A 86 -32.56 -3.24 -9.07
C VAL A 86 -32.41 -4.08 -10.34
N GLN A 87 -32.18 -3.42 -11.47
CA GLN A 87 -31.89 -4.04 -12.76
C GLN A 87 -30.39 -4.33 -12.94
N ALA A 88 -29.53 -3.56 -12.25
CA ALA A 88 -28.09 -3.69 -12.38
C ALA A 88 -27.36 -3.24 -11.11
N VAL A 89 -26.19 -3.80 -10.91
CA VAL A 89 -25.19 -3.41 -9.92
C VAL A 89 -23.97 -2.84 -10.62
N TYR A 90 -23.37 -1.80 -10.10
CA TYR A 90 -22.17 -1.16 -10.64
C TYR A 90 -21.03 -1.21 -9.60
N ALA A 91 -19.84 -1.59 -10.03
CA ALA A 91 -18.64 -1.66 -9.20
C ALA A 91 -17.39 -1.26 -9.99
N ASN A 92 -16.28 -1.03 -9.31
CA ASN A 92 -14.99 -0.82 -9.99
C ASN A 92 -14.17 -2.12 -10.02
N HIS A 93 -13.21 -2.20 -10.96
CA HIS A 93 -12.31 -3.35 -11.08
C HIS A 93 -11.31 -3.38 -9.91
N ASP A 94 -10.92 -4.60 -9.53
CA ASP A 94 -9.74 -4.89 -8.74
C ASP A 94 -9.09 -6.16 -9.33
N ASP A 95 -7.75 -6.20 -9.41
CA ASP A 95 -7.01 -7.33 -9.98
C ASP A 95 -6.36 -8.22 -8.88
N ASP A 96 -6.65 -7.95 -7.59
CA ASP A 96 -6.33 -8.86 -6.50
C ASP A 96 -7.05 -10.21 -6.70
N PRO A 97 -6.38 -11.36 -6.59
CA PRO A 97 -7.01 -12.68 -6.79
C PRO A 97 -8.25 -12.92 -5.94
N TYR A 98 -8.25 -12.44 -4.69
CA TYR A 98 -9.44 -12.52 -3.85
C TYR A 98 -10.58 -11.67 -4.43
N ALA A 99 -10.29 -10.45 -4.87
CA ALA A 99 -11.28 -9.56 -5.45
C ALA A 99 -11.87 -10.12 -6.75
N LEU A 100 -11.03 -10.71 -7.60
CA LEU A 100 -11.48 -11.39 -8.83
C LEU A 100 -12.42 -12.56 -8.53
N ALA A 101 -12.08 -13.40 -7.55
CA ALA A 101 -12.92 -14.52 -7.13
C ALA A 101 -14.25 -14.04 -6.52
N ARG A 102 -14.22 -13.04 -5.64
CA ARG A 102 -15.39 -12.38 -5.05
C ARG A 102 -16.30 -11.80 -6.14
N ASP A 103 -15.76 -11.04 -7.08
CA ASP A 103 -16.52 -10.38 -8.13
C ASP A 103 -17.14 -11.39 -9.09
N ALA A 104 -16.46 -12.53 -9.34
CA ALA A 104 -17.03 -13.64 -10.10
C ALA A 104 -18.22 -14.29 -9.35
N ALA A 105 -18.10 -14.50 -8.04
CA ALA A 105 -19.17 -15.02 -7.20
C ALA A 105 -20.38 -14.06 -7.16
N VAL A 106 -20.14 -12.76 -6.96
CA VAL A 106 -21.19 -11.71 -7.00
C VAL A 106 -21.88 -11.72 -8.36
N ARG A 107 -21.13 -11.79 -9.46
CA ARG A 107 -21.69 -11.85 -10.82
C ARG A 107 -22.59 -13.06 -11.01
N GLY A 108 -22.17 -14.24 -10.57
CA GLY A 108 -22.99 -15.48 -10.61
C GLY A 108 -24.29 -15.32 -9.81
N ALA A 109 -24.18 -14.89 -8.56
CA ALA A 109 -25.35 -14.72 -7.66
C ALA A 109 -26.35 -13.67 -8.19
N LEU A 110 -25.90 -12.61 -8.85
CA LEU A 110 -26.75 -11.62 -9.51
C LEU A 110 -27.38 -12.18 -10.79
N ALA A 111 -26.60 -12.92 -11.62
CA ALA A 111 -27.09 -13.52 -12.85
C ALA A 111 -28.25 -14.52 -12.60
N ASP A 112 -28.17 -15.31 -11.54
CA ASP A 112 -29.24 -16.23 -11.10
C ASP A 112 -30.57 -15.49 -10.78
N ARG A 113 -30.50 -14.17 -10.57
CA ARG A 113 -31.62 -13.27 -10.31
C ARG A 113 -31.99 -12.38 -11.50
N GLY A 114 -31.34 -12.58 -12.65
CA GLY A 114 -31.53 -11.76 -13.84
C GLY A 114 -31.00 -10.32 -13.70
N ILE A 115 -30.04 -10.07 -12.78
CA ILE A 115 -29.47 -8.75 -12.49
C ILE A 115 -28.07 -8.67 -13.10
N ALA A 116 -27.78 -7.60 -13.84
CA ALA A 116 -26.47 -7.38 -14.45
C ALA A 116 -25.45 -6.80 -13.46
N LEU A 117 -24.16 -7.23 -13.54
CA LEU A 117 -23.05 -6.58 -12.89
C LEU A 117 -22.20 -5.84 -13.95
N HIS A 118 -22.18 -4.51 -13.85
CA HIS A 118 -21.32 -3.65 -14.67
C HIS A 118 -20.10 -3.23 -13.86
N THR A 119 -18.91 -3.37 -14.45
CA THR A 119 -17.65 -3.00 -13.79
C THR A 119 -16.87 -1.97 -14.61
N SER A 120 -16.11 -1.11 -13.95
CA SER A 120 -15.39 0.00 -14.57
C SER A 120 -13.99 0.13 -14.02
N LYS A 121 -13.07 0.62 -14.84
CA LYS A 121 -11.75 1.05 -14.42
C LYS A 121 -11.84 2.29 -13.51
N ASP A 122 -11.13 2.27 -12.37
CA ASP A 122 -11.05 3.42 -11.48
C ASP A 122 -9.78 3.46 -10.62
N HIS A 123 -9.18 2.29 -10.36
CA HIS A 123 -8.06 2.11 -9.45
C HIS A 123 -6.71 2.59 -10.02
N VAL A 124 -6.59 2.65 -11.34
CA VAL A 124 -5.42 3.04 -12.12
C VAL A 124 -5.82 3.97 -13.27
N VAL A 125 -4.86 4.66 -13.87
CA VAL A 125 -5.09 5.47 -15.08
C VAL A 125 -5.21 4.57 -16.30
N PHE A 126 -4.27 3.65 -16.47
CA PHE A 126 -4.31 2.63 -17.52
C PHE A 126 -4.31 1.24 -16.88
N GLU A 127 -5.27 0.42 -17.28
CA GLU A 127 -5.39 -0.93 -16.76
C GLU A 127 -5.04 -2.01 -17.79
N ARG A 128 -4.63 -3.16 -17.30
CA ARG A 128 -4.55 -4.42 -18.08
C ARG A 128 -3.79 -4.26 -19.39
N ASN A 129 -4.52 -4.26 -20.52
CA ASN A 129 -3.97 -4.26 -21.88
C ASN A 129 -3.81 -2.86 -22.48
N GLU A 130 -4.04 -1.80 -21.72
CA GLU A 130 -3.97 -0.42 -22.26
C GLU A 130 -2.53 0.05 -22.50
N ILE A 131 -1.54 -0.50 -21.76
CA ILE A 131 -0.11 -0.22 -21.97
C ILE A 131 0.65 -1.52 -22.23
N LEU A 132 0.87 -1.83 -23.50
CA LEU A 132 1.61 -3.00 -23.94
C LEU A 132 2.80 -2.61 -24.83
N THR A 133 3.77 -3.53 -24.96
CA THR A 133 4.87 -3.40 -25.94
C THR A 133 4.35 -3.40 -27.36
N GLY A 134 5.17 -2.99 -28.33
CA GLY A 134 4.81 -3.05 -29.75
C GLY A 134 4.49 -4.47 -30.27
N SER A 135 4.86 -5.51 -29.53
CA SER A 135 4.51 -6.91 -29.81
C SER A 135 3.27 -7.40 -29.05
N GLY A 136 2.53 -6.52 -28.37
CA GLY A 136 1.33 -6.87 -27.61
C GLY A 136 1.59 -7.61 -26.30
N LYS A 137 2.84 -7.57 -25.77
CA LYS A 137 3.20 -8.20 -24.48
C LYS A 137 3.26 -7.17 -23.34
N PRO A 138 3.04 -7.58 -22.10
CA PRO A 138 3.26 -6.70 -20.95
C PRO A 138 4.74 -6.30 -20.82
N TYR A 139 4.97 -5.12 -20.28
CA TYR A 139 6.30 -4.68 -19.92
C TYR A 139 6.80 -5.40 -18.68
N SER A 140 8.05 -5.88 -18.71
CA SER A 140 8.75 -6.47 -17.56
C SER A 140 9.79 -5.53 -16.91
N VAL A 141 9.97 -4.33 -17.49
CA VAL A 141 10.94 -3.31 -17.02
C VAL A 141 10.22 -1.97 -16.91
N PHE A 142 10.41 -1.28 -15.79
CA PHE A 142 9.72 -0.04 -15.46
C PHE A 142 10.04 1.13 -16.40
N THR A 143 11.31 1.34 -16.73
CA THR A 143 11.72 2.50 -17.54
C THR A 143 11.00 2.57 -18.89
N PRO A 144 10.96 1.51 -19.72
CA PRO A 144 10.20 1.53 -20.97
C PRO A 144 8.68 1.58 -20.73
N TYR A 145 8.15 0.94 -19.66
CA TYR A 145 6.75 1.07 -19.27
C TYR A 145 6.38 2.52 -19.00
N LYS A 146 7.14 3.21 -18.13
CA LYS A 146 6.94 4.63 -17.82
C LYS A 146 6.97 5.49 -19.07
N ALA A 147 7.91 5.25 -19.99
CA ALA A 147 7.99 6.00 -21.25
C ALA A 147 6.74 5.80 -22.12
N ALA A 148 6.24 4.58 -22.25
CA ALA A 148 5.01 4.28 -22.97
C ALA A 148 3.79 4.91 -22.27
N TRP A 149 3.70 4.80 -20.94
CA TRP A 149 2.65 5.37 -20.12
C TRP A 149 2.55 6.88 -20.30
N LEU A 150 3.68 7.61 -20.19
CA LEU A 150 3.72 9.07 -20.38
C LEU A 150 3.38 9.48 -21.81
N LYS A 151 3.73 8.67 -22.80
CA LYS A 151 3.38 8.91 -24.21
C LYS A 151 1.88 8.72 -24.49
N THR A 152 1.24 7.79 -23.77
CA THR A 152 -0.20 7.49 -23.93
C THR A 152 -1.07 8.46 -23.15
N LEU A 153 -0.51 9.09 -22.10
CA LEU A 153 -1.23 10.01 -21.23
C LEU A 153 -1.73 11.24 -21.99
N ASP A 154 -3.02 11.46 -21.95
CA ASP A 154 -3.70 12.64 -22.48
C ASP A 154 -4.67 13.25 -21.45
N ASP A 155 -5.32 14.36 -21.81
CA ASP A 155 -6.30 15.03 -20.95
C ASP A 155 -7.56 14.19 -20.76
N PHE A 156 -7.90 13.33 -21.71
CA PHE A 156 -9.06 12.45 -21.63
C PHE A 156 -8.85 11.36 -20.56
N SER A 157 -7.66 10.76 -20.51
CA SER A 157 -7.28 9.74 -19.53
C SER A 157 -7.35 10.24 -18.08
N LEU A 158 -7.17 11.55 -17.88
CA LEU A 158 -7.23 12.19 -16.56
C LEU A 158 -8.56 12.87 -16.25
N LYS A 159 -9.54 12.79 -17.16
CA LYS A 159 -10.83 13.41 -16.95
C LYS A 159 -11.55 12.82 -15.75
N ALA A 160 -11.97 13.67 -14.82
CA ALA A 160 -12.78 13.24 -13.69
C ALA A 160 -14.16 12.75 -14.16
N TYR A 161 -14.71 11.79 -13.45
CA TYR A 161 -16.09 11.37 -13.63
C TYR A 161 -17.01 12.32 -12.87
N PRO A 162 -17.78 13.20 -13.53
CA PRO A 162 -18.56 14.26 -12.87
C PRO A 162 -19.86 13.69 -12.25
N VAL A 163 -19.72 13.02 -11.10
CA VAL A 163 -20.82 12.40 -10.35
C VAL A 163 -21.93 13.41 -10.07
N GLU A 164 -21.57 14.61 -9.64
CA GLU A 164 -22.52 15.67 -9.28
C GLU A 164 -23.52 16.01 -10.42
N ARG A 165 -23.08 15.91 -11.68
CA ARG A 165 -23.93 16.21 -12.86
C ARG A 165 -25.19 15.36 -12.93
N TYR A 166 -25.16 14.14 -12.36
CA TYR A 166 -26.25 13.17 -12.43
C TYR A 166 -26.79 12.82 -11.05
N ALA A 167 -26.42 13.56 -10.01
CA ALA A 167 -26.73 13.26 -8.62
C ALA A 167 -28.23 13.27 -8.30
N ALA A 168 -29.06 13.91 -9.12
CA ALA A 168 -30.54 13.85 -9.01
C ALA A 168 -31.10 12.40 -9.12
N ALA A 169 -30.31 11.45 -9.63
CA ALA A 169 -30.69 10.04 -9.64
C ALA A 169 -30.38 9.31 -8.31
N LEU A 170 -29.70 9.95 -7.36
CA LEU A 170 -29.51 9.36 -6.02
C LEU A 170 -30.85 9.17 -5.33
N ALA A 171 -31.02 8.05 -4.63
CA ALA A 171 -32.27 7.72 -3.94
C ALA A 171 -32.01 7.45 -2.44
N ALA A 172 -32.94 7.94 -1.61
CA ALA A 172 -32.94 7.56 -0.20
C ALA A 172 -33.17 6.05 -0.04
N PRO A 173 -32.49 5.39 0.90
CA PRO A 173 -32.78 3.99 1.21
C PRO A 173 -34.23 3.80 1.64
N PRO A 174 -34.84 2.66 1.31
CA PRO A 174 -36.12 2.28 1.91
C PRO A 174 -36.05 2.22 3.44
N PRO A 175 -37.18 2.36 4.15
CA PRO A 175 -37.20 2.20 5.60
C PRO A 175 -36.58 0.86 6.02
N GLY A 176 -35.72 0.89 7.03
CA GLY A 176 -35.04 -0.30 7.54
C GLY A 176 -33.70 -0.64 6.85
N LEU A 177 -33.24 0.13 5.85
CA LEU A 177 -31.94 -0.12 5.17
C LEU A 177 -30.88 0.96 5.44
N GLY A 178 -31.24 2.13 5.92
CA GLY A 178 -30.32 3.26 6.13
C GLY A 178 -29.90 3.42 7.61
N HIS A 179 -29.39 2.37 8.25
CA HIS A 179 -29.02 2.41 9.68
C HIS A 179 -27.72 3.15 10.01
N GLY A 180 -27.01 3.68 8.99
CA GLY A 180 -25.70 4.28 9.16
C GLY A 180 -24.56 3.27 9.25
N VAL A 181 -23.34 3.77 9.48
CA VAL A 181 -22.14 2.94 9.58
C VAL A 181 -22.03 2.31 10.97
N PRO A 182 -21.88 0.98 11.10
CA PRO A 182 -21.82 0.32 12.39
C PRO A 182 -20.58 0.75 13.21
N ALA A 183 -20.71 0.72 14.54
CA ALA A 183 -19.58 0.94 15.43
C ALA A 183 -18.55 -0.19 15.29
N LEU A 184 -17.28 0.08 15.59
CA LEU A 184 -16.20 -0.92 15.52
C LEU A 184 -16.54 -2.19 16.31
N ALA A 185 -17.12 -2.04 17.50
CA ALA A 185 -17.53 -3.18 18.34
C ALA A 185 -18.58 -4.08 17.66
N ALA A 186 -19.50 -3.51 16.89
CA ALA A 186 -20.48 -4.26 16.13
C ALA A 186 -19.86 -5.04 14.95
N LEU A 187 -18.70 -4.58 14.47
CA LEU A 187 -17.89 -5.29 13.47
C LEU A 187 -16.90 -6.30 14.08
N GLY A 188 -16.84 -6.40 15.42
CA GLY A 188 -15.91 -7.28 16.13
C GLY A 188 -14.52 -6.67 16.42
N PHE A 189 -14.35 -5.37 16.19
CA PHE A 189 -13.06 -4.68 16.33
C PHE A 189 -13.06 -3.68 17.49
N VAL A 190 -11.84 -3.29 17.89
CA VAL A 190 -11.61 -2.26 18.92
C VAL A 190 -10.89 -1.05 18.32
N LYS A 191 -11.02 0.10 19.00
CA LYS A 191 -10.31 1.33 18.62
C LYS A 191 -8.81 1.13 18.69
N THR A 192 -8.09 1.70 17.70
CA THR A 192 -6.63 1.68 17.64
C THR A 192 -6.02 3.04 18.03
N ASN A 193 -4.77 3.27 17.70
CA ASN A 193 -4.09 4.54 17.94
C ASN A 193 -4.13 5.52 16.74
N LEU A 194 -5.03 5.33 15.76
CA LEU A 194 -5.11 6.19 14.56
C LEU A 194 -5.29 7.68 14.90
N GLU A 195 -6.10 7.98 15.89
CA GLU A 195 -6.32 9.36 16.34
C GLU A 195 -5.03 10.02 16.87
N ALA A 196 -4.27 9.28 17.68
CA ALA A 196 -2.97 9.75 18.19
C ALA A 196 -1.93 9.92 17.06
N LEU A 197 -2.02 9.10 16.00
CA LEU A 197 -1.20 9.19 14.80
C LEU A 197 -1.66 10.30 13.84
N LYS A 198 -2.82 10.93 14.10
CA LYS A 198 -3.46 11.94 13.23
C LYS A 198 -3.71 11.40 11.80
N VAL A 199 -4.05 10.11 11.69
CA VAL A 199 -4.47 9.49 10.44
C VAL A 199 -5.99 9.45 10.42
N HIS A 200 -6.60 10.12 9.46
CA HIS A 200 -8.05 10.28 9.36
C HIS A 200 -8.55 9.70 8.05
N GLY A 201 -9.70 9.03 8.08
CA GLY A 201 -10.38 8.52 6.91
C GLY A 201 -11.17 9.60 6.16
N GLY A 202 -11.58 9.29 4.92
CA GLY A 202 -12.44 10.14 4.11
C GLY A 202 -11.70 11.05 3.13
N SER A 203 -12.47 11.61 2.18
CA SER A 203 -11.93 12.40 1.07
C SER A 203 -11.40 13.76 1.52
N ALA A 204 -12.03 14.41 2.49
CA ALA A 204 -11.58 15.70 3.01
C ALA A 204 -10.19 15.60 3.67
N ALA A 205 -9.92 14.52 4.41
CA ALA A 205 -8.60 14.27 4.97
C ALA A 205 -7.54 14.00 3.89
N ALA A 206 -7.92 13.29 2.83
CA ALA A 206 -7.06 13.02 1.69
C ALA A 206 -6.68 14.30 0.92
N GLU A 207 -7.65 15.18 0.65
CA GLU A 207 -7.39 16.48 -0.01
C GLU A 207 -6.51 17.38 0.87
N ALA A 208 -6.75 17.45 2.18
CA ALA A 208 -5.90 18.22 3.08
C ALA A 208 -4.44 17.72 3.10
N LEU A 209 -4.22 16.40 3.03
CA LEU A 209 -2.88 15.82 2.89
C LEU A 209 -2.25 16.13 1.53
N LEU A 210 -3.05 16.13 0.46
CA LEU A 210 -2.58 16.50 -0.88
C LEU A 210 -2.15 17.95 -0.90
N ASP A 211 -2.97 18.86 -0.37
CA ASP A 211 -2.65 20.29 -0.32
C ASP A 211 -1.36 20.55 0.48
N ASP A 212 -1.23 19.97 1.67
CA ASP A 212 0.01 20.01 2.48
C ASP A 212 1.22 19.46 1.70
N PHE A 213 1.04 18.41 0.94
CA PHE A 213 2.13 17.84 0.15
C PHE A 213 2.52 18.73 -1.04
N LEU A 214 1.57 19.34 -1.71
CA LEU A 214 1.83 20.20 -2.86
C LEU A 214 2.66 21.45 -2.50
N GLU A 215 2.62 21.91 -1.25
CA GLU A 215 3.48 23.00 -0.77
C GLU A 215 4.97 22.66 -0.81
N ARG A 216 5.33 21.34 -0.70
CA ARG A 216 6.71 20.84 -0.64
C ARG A 216 7.08 19.85 -1.75
N ILE A 217 6.22 19.66 -2.74
CA ILE A 217 6.42 18.67 -3.82
C ILE A 217 7.70 18.93 -4.63
N ASP A 218 8.15 20.17 -4.74
CA ASP A 218 9.35 20.53 -5.49
C ASP A 218 10.62 19.92 -4.91
N GLU A 219 10.66 19.67 -3.60
CA GLU A 219 11.79 19.06 -2.89
C GLU A 219 11.67 17.53 -2.78
N TYR A 220 10.59 16.95 -3.31
CA TYR A 220 10.31 15.52 -3.14
C TYR A 220 11.43 14.61 -3.64
N ASP A 221 12.09 14.93 -4.75
CA ASP A 221 13.17 14.12 -5.32
C ASP A 221 14.38 13.96 -4.39
N THR A 222 14.60 14.90 -3.49
CA THR A 222 15.67 14.88 -2.49
C THR A 222 15.16 14.42 -1.12
N ALA A 223 14.05 14.99 -0.64
CA ALA A 223 13.51 14.74 0.69
C ALA A 223 12.94 13.31 0.88
N ARG A 224 12.49 12.68 -0.21
CA ARG A 224 11.86 11.35 -0.20
C ARG A 224 12.71 10.22 0.35
N ASP A 225 14.02 10.39 0.41
CA ASP A 225 14.96 9.35 0.85
C ASP A 225 15.29 9.43 2.35
N PHE A 226 14.96 10.53 3.02
CA PHE A 226 15.32 10.79 4.42
C PHE A 226 14.13 10.54 5.35
N PRO A 227 14.12 9.44 6.16
CA PRO A 227 12.98 9.07 6.98
C PRO A 227 12.70 10.04 8.15
N ALA A 228 13.68 10.83 8.56
CA ALA A 228 13.51 11.88 9.58
C ALA A 228 12.83 13.14 9.02
N VAL A 229 12.74 13.30 7.70
CA VAL A 229 12.19 14.48 7.01
C VAL A 229 10.75 14.21 6.58
N LYS A 230 9.88 15.22 6.64
CA LYS A 230 8.52 15.16 6.10
C LYS A 230 8.55 15.25 4.56
N GLY A 231 9.18 14.26 3.89
CA GLY A 231 9.31 14.18 2.44
C GLY A 231 8.12 13.52 1.72
N PRO A 232 7.66 12.34 2.16
CA PRO A 232 6.55 11.60 1.53
C PRO A 232 5.22 12.35 1.54
N SER A 233 4.31 11.96 0.62
CA SER A 233 2.95 12.50 0.56
C SER A 233 2.02 11.94 1.64
N TYR A 234 2.32 10.77 2.18
CA TYR A 234 1.48 9.98 3.09
C TYR A 234 0.09 9.59 2.52
N LEU A 235 -0.09 9.69 1.21
CA LEU A 235 -1.36 9.40 0.53
C LEU A 235 -1.58 7.91 0.22
N GLY A 236 -0.65 7.03 0.57
CA GLY A 236 -0.71 5.59 0.26
C GLY A 236 -2.00 4.94 0.76
N VAL A 237 -2.41 5.20 2.00
CA VAL A 237 -3.64 4.67 2.59
C VAL A 237 -4.89 5.18 1.86
N HIS A 238 -4.90 6.45 1.45
CA HIS A 238 -6.01 7.06 0.72
C HIS A 238 -6.14 6.50 -0.71
N LEU A 239 -5.01 6.20 -1.37
CA LEU A 239 -4.99 5.51 -2.66
C LEU A 239 -5.49 4.07 -2.53
N ARG A 240 -5.05 3.35 -1.48
CA ARG A 240 -5.48 1.96 -1.24
C ARG A 240 -6.99 1.86 -1.07
N PHE A 241 -7.60 2.74 -0.29
CA PHE A 241 -9.04 2.69 0.03
C PHE A 241 -9.90 3.63 -0.85
N GLY A 242 -9.31 4.24 -1.89
CA GLY A 242 -10.04 5.03 -2.88
C GLY A 242 -10.72 6.29 -2.33
N THR A 243 -10.25 6.83 -1.21
CA THR A 243 -10.76 8.09 -0.66
C THR A 243 -10.26 9.30 -1.46
N LEU A 244 -9.32 9.08 -2.39
CA LEU A 244 -8.83 10.05 -3.35
C LEU A 244 -8.56 9.37 -4.70
N SER A 245 -8.99 10.01 -5.80
CA SER A 245 -8.82 9.47 -7.16
C SER A 245 -7.37 9.56 -7.63
N ILE A 246 -6.87 8.46 -8.24
CA ILE A 246 -5.55 8.45 -8.88
C ILE A 246 -5.43 9.49 -9.99
N ARG A 247 -6.52 9.76 -10.74
CA ARG A 247 -6.54 10.79 -11.80
C ARG A 247 -6.31 12.19 -11.22
N ARG A 248 -6.87 12.45 -10.03
CA ARG A 248 -6.64 13.71 -9.29
C ARG A 248 -5.17 13.91 -8.94
N LEU A 249 -4.50 12.84 -8.46
CA LEU A 249 -3.08 12.90 -8.08
C LEU A 249 -2.17 13.08 -9.31
N VAL A 250 -2.40 12.30 -10.36
CA VAL A 250 -1.62 12.41 -11.60
C VAL A 250 -1.79 13.78 -12.23
N ARG A 251 -3.00 14.35 -12.24
CA ARG A 251 -3.25 15.71 -12.71
C ARG A 251 -2.48 16.73 -11.87
N ALA A 252 -2.57 16.65 -10.54
CA ALA A 252 -1.84 17.54 -9.65
C ALA A 252 -0.31 17.50 -9.88
N ALA A 253 0.27 16.31 -10.03
CA ALA A 253 1.69 16.13 -10.34
C ALA A 253 2.07 16.75 -11.69
N ARG A 254 1.26 16.49 -12.74
CA ARG A 254 1.50 16.98 -14.10
C ARG A 254 1.38 18.50 -14.16
N ASP A 255 0.33 19.06 -13.59
CA ASP A 255 0.07 20.49 -13.61
C ASP A 255 1.17 21.25 -12.85
N HIS A 256 1.62 20.72 -11.72
CA HIS A 256 2.73 21.28 -10.95
C HIS A 256 4.06 21.23 -11.69
N ALA A 257 4.36 20.10 -12.34
CA ALA A 257 5.56 19.95 -13.17
C ALA A 257 5.56 20.92 -14.36
N THR A 258 4.40 21.21 -14.94
CA THR A 258 4.25 22.12 -16.08
C THR A 258 4.33 23.59 -15.67
N ALA A 259 3.61 23.98 -14.61
CA ALA A 259 3.53 25.36 -14.14
C ALA A 259 4.88 25.92 -13.64
N ARG A 260 5.73 25.07 -13.04
CA ARG A 260 7.01 25.46 -12.44
C ARG A 260 8.23 25.05 -13.28
N ARG A 261 8.15 25.11 -14.61
CA ARG A 261 9.27 24.80 -15.54
C ARG A 261 10.13 23.62 -15.09
N SER A 262 9.55 22.38 -15.12
CA SER A 262 10.25 21.12 -14.85
C SER A 262 10.59 20.87 -13.38
N SER A 263 9.59 20.92 -12.48
CA SER A 263 9.78 20.47 -11.10
C SER A 263 10.27 19.01 -11.08
N ARG A 264 11.52 18.79 -10.63
CA ARG A 264 12.10 17.45 -10.49
C ARG A 264 11.36 16.63 -9.43
N GLY A 265 10.96 17.28 -8.35
CA GLY A 265 10.18 16.67 -7.29
C GLY A 265 8.82 16.17 -7.78
N ALA A 266 8.05 17.00 -8.49
CA ALA A 266 6.77 16.59 -9.07
C ALA A 266 6.93 15.44 -10.10
N SER A 267 7.97 15.50 -10.93
CA SER A 267 8.28 14.43 -11.91
C SER A 267 8.69 13.13 -11.22
N ALA A 268 9.43 13.21 -10.11
CA ALA A 268 9.78 12.06 -9.29
C ALA A 268 8.54 11.46 -8.63
N TRP A 269 7.66 12.28 -8.06
CA TRP A 269 6.42 11.80 -7.46
C TRP A 269 5.47 11.16 -8.47
N LEU A 270 5.31 11.76 -9.66
CA LEU A 270 4.56 11.14 -10.76
C LEU A 270 5.11 9.75 -11.10
N SER A 271 6.44 9.58 -11.06
CA SER A 271 7.05 8.27 -11.29
C SER A 271 6.64 7.22 -10.25
N GLU A 272 6.42 7.63 -8.99
CA GLU A 272 5.96 6.70 -7.95
C GLU A 272 4.49 6.27 -8.17
N LEU A 273 3.64 7.18 -8.67
CA LEU A 273 2.28 6.82 -9.06
C LEU A 273 2.27 5.83 -10.24
N ILE A 274 3.21 6.00 -11.19
CA ILE A 274 3.39 5.07 -12.32
C ILE A 274 3.98 3.74 -11.83
N TRP A 275 4.89 3.71 -10.84
CA TRP A 275 5.39 2.47 -10.22
C TRP A 275 4.25 1.65 -9.60
N ARG A 276 3.32 2.30 -8.89
CA ARG A 276 2.15 1.62 -8.35
C ARG A 276 1.35 0.92 -9.47
N GLU A 277 1.10 1.63 -10.57
CA GLU A 277 0.36 1.08 -11.71
C GLU A 277 1.14 -0.02 -12.43
N PHE A 278 2.46 0.10 -12.55
CA PHE A 278 3.32 -0.96 -13.08
C PHE A 278 3.19 -2.26 -12.27
N TYR A 279 3.14 -2.20 -10.96
CA TYR A 279 2.92 -3.39 -10.14
C TYR A 279 1.51 -3.97 -10.29
N GLN A 280 0.50 -3.15 -10.52
CA GLN A 280 -0.85 -3.63 -10.87
C GLN A 280 -0.83 -4.37 -12.22
N GLN A 281 -0.10 -3.87 -13.22
CA GLN A 281 0.13 -4.55 -14.50
C GLN A 281 0.82 -5.90 -14.31
N VAL A 282 1.86 -5.94 -13.47
CA VAL A 282 2.57 -7.20 -13.16
C VAL A 282 1.63 -8.20 -12.51
N LEU A 283 0.84 -7.79 -11.53
CA LEU A 283 -0.13 -8.66 -10.85
C LEU A 283 -1.17 -9.21 -11.83
N HIS A 284 -1.74 -8.36 -12.70
CA HIS A 284 -2.74 -8.77 -13.68
C HIS A 284 -2.21 -9.80 -14.68
N HIS A 285 -1.03 -9.53 -15.28
CA HIS A 285 -0.47 -10.37 -16.35
C HIS A 285 0.27 -11.60 -15.83
N LEU A 286 0.75 -11.57 -14.60
CA LEU A 286 1.56 -12.61 -13.98
C LEU A 286 1.02 -13.00 -12.60
N PRO A 287 -0.25 -13.47 -12.49
CA PRO A 287 -0.89 -13.70 -11.19
C PRO A 287 -0.16 -14.71 -10.28
N HIS A 288 0.72 -15.55 -10.86
CA HIS A 288 1.56 -16.46 -10.09
C HIS A 288 2.52 -15.77 -9.12
N VAL A 289 2.80 -14.46 -9.31
CA VAL A 289 3.70 -13.70 -8.43
C VAL A 289 3.21 -13.61 -6.99
N VAL A 290 1.92 -13.84 -6.75
CA VAL A 290 1.34 -13.83 -5.40
C VAL A 290 1.96 -14.90 -4.49
N GLY A 291 2.36 -16.04 -5.00
CA GLY A 291 2.99 -17.09 -4.20
C GLY A 291 4.37 -17.53 -4.70
N HIS A 292 4.77 -17.02 -5.87
CA HIS A 292 5.99 -17.44 -6.56
C HIS A 292 6.82 -16.25 -7.01
N SER A 293 8.10 -16.50 -7.27
CA SER A 293 8.98 -15.50 -7.87
C SER A 293 8.49 -15.15 -9.27
N CYS A 294 8.50 -13.87 -9.63
CA CYS A 294 8.19 -13.41 -10.99
C CYS A 294 9.07 -14.13 -12.03
N ARG A 295 10.33 -14.37 -11.66
CA ARG A 295 11.26 -15.22 -12.41
C ARG A 295 11.33 -16.60 -11.74
N PRO A 296 10.71 -17.65 -12.33
CA PRO A 296 10.53 -18.95 -11.68
C PRO A 296 11.83 -19.64 -11.23
N GLU A 297 12.96 -19.34 -11.89
CA GLU A 297 14.25 -19.89 -11.49
C GLU A 297 14.64 -19.54 -10.06
N TYR A 298 14.20 -18.39 -9.54
CA TYR A 298 14.53 -17.95 -8.19
C TYR A 298 13.67 -18.61 -7.10
N ASP A 299 12.64 -19.36 -7.44
CA ASP A 299 11.97 -20.24 -6.47
C ASP A 299 12.86 -21.40 -5.99
N ARG A 300 14.00 -21.64 -6.68
CA ARG A 300 15.02 -22.59 -6.28
C ARG A 300 16.06 -22.02 -5.31
N VAL A 301 15.97 -20.76 -4.94
CA VAL A 301 16.85 -20.15 -3.94
C VAL A 301 16.64 -20.86 -2.61
N ARG A 302 17.74 -21.41 -2.04
CA ARG A 302 17.71 -22.11 -0.77
C ARG A 302 17.83 -21.10 0.37
N PHE A 303 16.69 -20.70 0.93
CA PHE A 303 16.65 -19.87 2.11
C PHE A 303 16.94 -20.63 3.39
N GLU A 304 17.37 -19.92 4.44
CA GLU A 304 17.55 -20.47 5.78
C GLU A 304 16.21 -20.93 6.36
N HIS A 305 16.23 -22.02 7.13
CA HIS A 305 15.06 -22.63 7.74
C HIS A 305 15.40 -23.22 9.11
N GLY A 306 14.37 -23.64 9.85
CA GLY A 306 14.49 -24.22 11.18
C GLY A 306 14.64 -23.18 12.29
N LYS A 307 14.89 -23.64 13.51
CA LYS A 307 14.81 -22.84 14.74
C LYS A 307 15.60 -21.53 14.69
N HIS A 308 16.84 -21.54 14.21
CA HIS A 308 17.67 -20.35 14.12
C HIS A 308 17.09 -19.31 13.13
N ALA A 309 16.56 -19.77 12.00
CA ALA A 309 15.87 -18.89 11.05
C ALA A 309 14.59 -18.28 11.65
N ASP A 310 13.86 -19.03 12.46
CA ASP A 310 12.66 -18.55 13.14
C ASP A 310 13.00 -17.54 14.24
N GLU A 311 14.06 -17.76 14.99
CA GLU A 311 14.59 -16.81 15.98
C GLU A 311 15.05 -15.51 15.32
N ALA A 312 15.79 -15.58 14.20
CA ALA A 312 16.21 -14.43 13.42
C ALA A 312 15.03 -13.66 12.84
N PHE A 313 14.00 -14.35 12.35
CA PHE A 313 12.77 -13.73 11.88
C PHE A 313 12.03 -13.03 13.01
N ALA A 314 11.90 -13.64 14.16
CA ALA A 314 11.26 -13.03 15.33
C ALA A 314 12.01 -11.78 15.80
N ALA A 315 13.34 -11.80 15.82
CA ALA A 315 14.17 -10.66 16.14
C ALA A 315 13.97 -9.51 15.12
N TRP A 316 13.88 -9.82 13.83
CA TRP A 316 13.58 -8.84 12.78
C TRP A 316 12.18 -8.25 12.97
N CYS A 317 11.15 -9.06 13.19
CA CYS A 317 9.79 -8.59 13.44
C CYS A 317 9.69 -7.63 14.64
N GLN A 318 10.45 -7.92 15.69
CA GLN A 318 10.46 -7.14 16.93
C GLN A 318 11.36 -5.89 16.88
N GLY A 319 12.20 -5.76 15.84
CA GLY A 319 13.20 -4.69 15.77
C GLY A 319 14.34 -4.89 16.78
N HIS A 320 14.82 -6.12 16.89
CA HIS A 320 15.90 -6.55 17.80
C HIS A 320 17.06 -7.22 17.05
N THR A 321 17.40 -6.69 15.87
CA THR A 321 18.45 -7.24 15.02
C THR A 321 19.86 -6.79 15.43
N GLY A 322 19.96 -5.75 16.24
CA GLY A 322 21.21 -5.07 16.58
C GLY A 322 21.67 -4.08 15.50
N TYR A 323 20.90 -3.85 14.44
CA TYR A 323 21.14 -2.82 13.42
C TYR A 323 20.14 -1.68 13.58
N PRO A 324 20.55 -0.52 14.16
CA PRO A 324 19.61 0.49 14.64
C PRO A 324 18.64 1.04 13.58
N LEU A 325 19.06 1.24 12.33
CA LEU A 325 18.15 1.71 11.28
C LEU A 325 17.07 0.66 10.95
N VAL A 326 17.45 -0.62 10.91
CA VAL A 326 16.52 -1.75 10.68
C VAL A 326 15.53 -1.83 11.85
N ASP A 327 16.04 -1.79 13.08
CA ASP A 327 15.24 -1.92 14.30
C ASP A 327 14.29 -0.71 14.47
N ALA A 328 14.74 0.50 14.20
CA ALA A 328 13.90 1.69 14.19
C ALA A 328 12.81 1.63 13.13
N ALA A 329 13.09 1.07 11.95
CA ALA A 329 12.11 0.88 10.89
C ALA A 329 11.03 -0.15 11.28
N MET A 330 11.43 -1.26 11.91
CA MET A 330 10.49 -2.24 12.42
C MET A 330 9.67 -1.69 13.60
N ALA A 331 10.27 -0.88 14.47
CA ALA A 331 9.54 -0.15 15.50
C ALA A 331 8.51 0.81 14.89
N GLN A 332 8.85 1.52 13.80
CA GLN A 332 7.92 2.41 13.10
C GLN A 332 6.67 1.65 12.60
N ILE A 333 6.84 0.55 11.86
CA ILE A 333 5.68 -0.20 11.33
C ILE A 333 4.82 -0.76 12.47
N ASN A 334 5.42 -1.31 13.51
CA ASN A 334 4.72 -1.90 14.66
C ASN A 334 3.89 -0.85 15.42
N GLN A 335 4.46 0.33 15.65
CA GLN A 335 3.80 1.40 16.40
C GLN A 335 2.76 2.16 15.58
N THR A 336 2.96 2.28 14.26
CA THR A 336 2.18 3.22 13.44
C THR A 336 1.39 2.59 12.30
N GLY A 337 1.73 1.36 11.91
CA GLY A 337 1.20 0.77 10.67
C GLY A 337 1.76 1.39 9.39
N TYR A 338 2.76 2.27 9.51
CA TYR A 338 3.44 2.90 8.38
C TYR A 338 4.94 2.62 8.44
N MET A 339 5.57 2.47 7.29
CA MET A 339 7.01 2.46 7.15
C MET A 339 7.42 3.31 5.95
N HIS A 340 8.40 4.18 6.14
CA HIS A 340 8.97 5.01 5.08
C HIS A 340 9.54 4.15 3.93
N ASN A 341 9.33 4.52 2.66
CA ASN A 341 9.68 3.67 1.52
C ASN A 341 11.16 3.24 1.50
N ARG A 342 12.10 4.16 1.78
CA ARG A 342 13.53 3.80 1.89
C ARG A 342 13.78 2.70 2.91
N LEU A 343 13.06 2.72 4.00
CA LEU A 343 13.19 1.73 5.06
C LEU A 343 12.55 0.39 4.70
N ARG A 344 11.46 0.39 3.93
CA ARG A 344 10.89 -0.87 3.36
C ARG A 344 11.95 -1.59 2.52
N MET A 345 12.71 -0.85 1.70
CA MET A 345 13.80 -1.42 0.91
C MET A 345 14.96 -1.94 1.78
N VAL A 346 15.34 -1.20 2.82
CA VAL A 346 16.45 -1.57 3.73
C VAL A 346 16.08 -2.81 4.54
N THR A 347 14.90 -2.83 5.16
CA THR A 347 14.44 -3.94 6.01
C THR A 347 14.18 -5.21 5.21
N ALA A 348 13.63 -5.09 3.99
CA ALA A 348 13.43 -6.23 3.10
C ALA A 348 14.76 -6.80 2.59
N SER A 349 15.70 -5.91 2.18
CA SER A 349 17.05 -6.35 1.82
C SER A 349 17.75 -7.04 2.98
N PHE A 350 17.64 -6.52 4.19
CA PHE A 350 18.22 -7.13 5.39
C PHE A 350 17.65 -8.53 5.66
N LEU A 351 16.32 -8.69 5.65
CA LEU A 351 15.68 -9.99 5.83
C LEU A 351 16.20 -11.02 4.83
N VAL A 352 16.21 -10.66 3.54
CA VAL A 352 16.50 -11.61 2.46
C VAL A 352 17.99 -11.82 2.26
N LYS A 353 18.79 -10.76 2.37
CA LYS A 353 20.20 -10.79 1.97
C LYS A 353 21.15 -10.97 3.16
N ASP A 354 20.84 -10.42 4.32
CA ASP A 354 21.66 -10.55 5.52
C ASP A 354 21.21 -11.77 6.35
N LEU A 355 19.91 -11.91 6.64
CA LEU A 355 19.41 -13.06 7.38
C LEU A 355 19.21 -14.30 6.51
N GLY A 356 19.15 -14.14 5.18
CA GLY A 356 18.96 -15.25 4.24
C GLY A 356 17.58 -15.89 4.29
N LEU A 357 16.56 -15.15 4.76
CA LEU A 357 15.20 -15.67 4.95
C LEU A 357 14.34 -15.49 3.69
N ASP A 358 13.32 -16.33 3.55
CA ASP A 358 12.38 -16.24 2.43
C ASP A 358 11.61 -14.91 2.48
N TRP A 359 11.63 -14.19 1.37
CA TRP A 359 10.96 -12.91 1.21
C TRP A 359 9.46 -12.95 1.49
N ARG A 360 8.81 -14.11 1.25
CA ARG A 360 7.37 -14.30 1.50
C ARG A 360 7.01 -14.13 2.98
N ARG A 361 7.93 -14.49 3.90
CA ARG A 361 7.72 -14.27 5.33
C ARG A 361 7.61 -12.78 5.66
N GLY A 362 8.51 -11.97 5.09
CA GLY A 362 8.50 -10.53 5.30
C GLY A 362 7.33 -9.85 4.59
N GLU A 363 6.98 -10.30 3.37
CA GLU A 363 5.80 -9.83 2.65
C GLU A 363 4.52 -10.04 3.45
N ALA A 364 4.33 -11.21 4.02
CA ALA A 364 3.19 -11.54 4.88
C ALA A 364 3.16 -10.66 6.14
N TYR A 365 4.32 -10.41 6.76
CA TYR A 365 4.40 -9.51 7.91
C TYR A 365 4.00 -8.08 7.56
N PHE A 366 4.43 -7.56 6.42
CA PHE A 366 4.00 -6.24 5.94
C PHE A 366 2.51 -6.21 5.58
N ALA A 367 1.98 -7.28 5.00
CA ALA A 367 0.56 -7.41 4.71
C ALA A 367 -0.32 -7.32 5.97
N GLU A 368 0.15 -7.86 7.08
CA GLU A 368 -0.54 -7.81 8.37
C GLU A 368 -0.48 -6.41 9.01
N HIS A 369 0.68 -5.74 8.94
CA HIS A 369 0.94 -4.55 9.75
C HIS A 369 0.75 -3.21 9.01
N LEU A 370 0.92 -3.16 7.68
CA LEU A 370 0.81 -1.90 6.92
C LEU A 370 -0.64 -1.44 6.78
N ILE A 371 -0.90 -0.21 7.15
CA ILE A 371 -2.21 0.43 6.94
C ILE A 371 -2.49 0.69 5.44
N ASP A 372 -1.45 0.95 4.66
CA ASP A 372 -1.51 1.19 3.22
C ASP A 372 -1.24 -0.08 2.39
N TYR A 373 -1.40 -1.26 2.99
CA TYR A 373 -1.17 -2.52 2.30
C TYR A 373 -1.99 -2.63 1.02
N GLU A 374 -1.29 -2.83 -0.08
CA GLU A 374 -1.81 -3.14 -1.41
C GLU A 374 -0.99 -4.30 -1.99
N LEU A 375 -1.64 -5.39 -2.35
CA LEU A 375 -0.96 -6.63 -2.73
C LEU A 375 0.07 -6.41 -3.84
N ALA A 376 -0.31 -5.73 -4.93
CA ALA A 376 0.58 -5.52 -6.06
C ALA A 376 1.85 -4.76 -5.69
N SER A 377 1.71 -3.66 -4.94
CA SER A 377 2.83 -2.82 -4.51
C SER A 377 3.71 -3.51 -3.46
N ASN A 378 3.10 -4.24 -2.51
CA ASN A 378 3.83 -4.98 -1.48
C ASN A 378 4.63 -6.11 -2.10
N ASN A 379 3.99 -6.97 -2.90
CA ASN A 379 4.62 -8.08 -3.59
C ASN A 379 5.74 -7.61 -4.52
N GLY A 380 5.46 -6.60 -5.36
CA GLY A 380 6.44 -6.03 -6.27
C GLY A 380 7.66 -5.46 -5.55
N GLY A 381 7.46 -4.73 -4.44
CA GLY A 381 8.52 -4.17 -3.62
C GLY A 381 9.38 -5.24 -2.93
N TRP A 382 8.76 -6.28 -2.38
CA TRP A 382 9.46 -7.43 -1.79
C TRP A 382 10.27 -8.20 -2.81
N GLN A 383 9.70 -8.51 -3.97
CA GLN A 383 10.42 -9.21 -5.04
C GLN A 383 11.52 -8.33 -5.67
N TRP A 384 11.34 -7.01 -5.69
CA TRP A 384 12.41 -6.09 -6.08
C TRP A 384 13.61 -6.20 -5.13
N ALA A 385 13.39 -6.16 -3.82
CA ALA A 385 14.45 -6.28 -2.80
C ALA A 385 15.08 -7.68 -2.78
N ALA A 386 14.28 -8.72 -2.97
CA ALA A 386 14.72 -10.10 -3.06
C ALA A 386 15.43 -10.46 -4.36
N SER A 387 15.41 -9.58 -5.37
CA SER A 387 15.97 -9.81 -6.72
C SER A 387 15.27 -10.93 -7.50
N THR A 388 14.01 -11.20 -7.20
CA THR A 388 13.18 -12.25 -7.82
C THR A 388 12.11 -11.69 -8.75
N GLY A 389 11.90 -10.36 -8.72
CA GLY A 389 10.87 -9.64 -9.46
C GLY A 389 11.18 -9.38 -10.93
N CYS A 390 10.22 -8.77 -11.63
CA CYS A 390 10.35 -8.39 -13.04
C CYS A 390 11.49 -7.37 -13.23
N ASP A 391 11.38 -6.20 -12.65
CA ASP A 391 12.40 -5.14 -12.70
C ASP A 391 13.12 -5.06 -11.35
N ALA A 392 13.66 -6.19 -10.90
CA ALA A 392 14.30 -6.30 -9.60
C ALA A 392 15.72 -5.76 -9.63
N GLN A 393 16.18 -5.30 -8.46
CA GLN A 393 17.59 -4.96 -8.32
C GLN A 393 18.49 -6.17 -8.61
N PRO A 394 19.70 -5.95 -9.14
CA PRO A 394 20.63 -7.05 -9.37
C PRO A 394 20.89 -7.85 -8.08
N TRP A 395 20.91 -9.17 -8.16
CA TRP A 395 21.07 -10.06 -7.00
C TRP A 395 22.36 -9.83 -6.22
N PHE A 396 23.43 -9.39 -6.86
CA PHE A 396 24.71 -9.06 -6.23
C PHE A 396 24.72 -7.69 -5.53
N ARG A 397 23.69 -6.85 -5.73
CA ARG A 397 23.54 -5.59 -5.02
C ARG A 397 22.87 -5.87 -3.67
N ILE A 398 23.68 -5.87 -2.62
CA ILE A 398 23.27 -6.10 -1.23
C ILE A 398 23.46 -4.79 -0.49
N PHE A 399 22.41 -4.30 0.18
CA PHE A 399 22.48 -3.08 0.97
C PHE A 399 23.30 -3.35 2.23
N ASN A 400 24.32 -2.55 2.47
CA ASN A 400 24.98 -2.55 3.76
C ASN A 400 24.15 -1.69 4.73
N PRO A 401 23.57 -2.26 5.80
CA PRO A 401 22.65 -1.53 6.68
C PRO A 401 23.31 -0.36 7.40
N LEU A 402 24.59 -0.44 7.73
CA LEU A 402 25.34 0.66 8.34
C LEU A 402 25.55 1.82 7.36
N THR A 403 25.93 1.52 6.11
CA THR A 403 26.07 2.56 5.07
C THR A 403 24.74 3.23 4.76
N GLN A 404 23.64 2.46 4.72
CA GLN A 404 22.29 3.01 4.55
C GLN A 404 21.91 3.93 5.73
N SER A 405 22.24 3.52 6.94
CA SER A 405 21.96 4.27 8.17
C SER A 405 22.67 5.63 8.15
N ARG A 406 23.97 5.64 7.95
CA ARG A 406 24.77 6.87 7.89
C ARG A 406 24.36 7.82 6.75
N ARG A 407 23.93 7.25 5.62
CA ARG A 407 23.53 8.03 4.44
C ARG A 407 22.16 8.69 4.60
N PHE A 408 21.15 7.98 5.13
CA PHE A 408 19.77 8.41 5.10
C PHE A 408 19.24 8.91 6.47
N ASP A 409 19.99 8.72 7.54
CA ASP A 409 19.73 9.29 8.86
C ASP A 409 21.02 9.76 9.53
N PRO A 410 21.83 10.63 8.89
CA PRO A 410 23.22 10.92 9.31
C PRO A 410 23.35 11.37 10.76
N GLU A 411 22.38 12.10 11.29
CA GLU A 411 22.35 12.57 12.67
C GLU A 411 21.58 11.59 13.61
N GLY A 412 21.15 10.43 13.12
CA GLY A 412 20.39 9.45 13.89
C GLY A 412 19.04 9.95 14.41
N ARG A 413 18.45 10.97 13.77
CA ARG A 413 17.17 11.57 14.21
C ARG A 413 16.02 10.58 14.15
N PHE A 414 15.96 9.76 13.09
CA PHE A 414 14.96 8.72 12.93
C PHE A 414 15.19 7.60 13.94
N ILE A 415 16.44 7.15 14.11
CA ILE A 415 16.81 6.14 15.09
C ILE A 415 16.42 6.59 16.49
N ARG A 416 16.78 7.81 16.91
CA ARG A 416 16.44 8.37 18.24
C ARG A 416 14.94 8.42 18.51
N ARG A 417 14.14 8.69 17.48
CA ARG A 417 12.67 8.74 17.59
C ARG A 417 12.08 7.39 17.95
N TYR A 418 12.56 6.32 17.34
CA TYR A 418 11.97 4.98 17.47
C TYR A 418 12.73 4.06 18.42
N LEU A 419 13.98 4.40 18.75
CA LEU A 419 14.84 3.70 19.69
C LEU A 419 15.37 4.70 20.76
N PRO A 420 14.50 5.19 21.65
CA PRO A 420 14.87 6.22 22.63
C PRO A 420 15.99 5.78 23.58
N GLN A 421 16.18 4.47 23.80
CA GLN A 421 17.29 3.92 24.57
C GLN A 421 18.67 4.25 23.98
N LEU A 422 18.77 4.51 22.67
CA LEU A 422 20.00 4.90 21.98
C LEU A 422 20.16 6.42 21.85
N ALA A 423 19.19 7.23 22.32
CA ALA A 423 19.12 8.66 22.01
C ALA A 423 20.32 9.49 22.50
N ARG A 424 21.05 9.00 23.51
CA ARG A 424 22.21 9.70 24.10
C ARG A 424 23.54 9.32 23.44
N LEU A 425 23.58 8.35 22.53
CA LEU A 425 24.77 8.05 21.74
C LEU A 425 25.07 9.18 20.77
N GLY A 426 26.37 9.46 20.55
CA GLY A 426 26.84 10.38 19.51
C GLY A 426 26.42 9.94 18.10
N ASP A 427 26.38 10.89 17.17
CA ASP A 427 25.86 10.68 15.80
C ASP A 427 26.61 9.56 15.05
N ASP A 428 27.92 9.42 15.24
CA ASP A 428 28.69 8.35 14.63
C ASP A 428 28.42 6.95 15.22
N LEU A 429 28.22 6.91 16.54
CA LEU A 429 28.07 5.67 17.30
C LEU A 429 26.64 5.10 17.28
N ILE A 430 25.65 5.97 17.11
CA ILE A 430 24.23 5.56 17.08
C ILE A 430 23.92 4.58 15.96
N HIS A 431 24.71 4.58 14.86
CA HIS A 431 24.53 3.68 13.72
C HIS A 431 25.08 2.28 13.99
N ALA A 432 26.05 2.16 14.91
CA ALA A 432 26.74 0.91 15.23
C ALA A 432 27.12 0.87 16.72
N PRO A 433 26.16 0.75 17.65
CA PRO A 433 26.42 0.77 19.09
C PRO A 433 27.45 -0.29 19.55
N TRP A 434 27.51 -1.44 18.83
CA TRP A 434 28.50 -2.50 19.10
C TRP A 434 29.96 -2.11 18.85
N GLN A 435 30.19 -0.98 18.16
CA GLN A 435 31.53 -0.42 17.92
C GLN A 435 31.89 0.66 18.97
N ALA A 436 30.96 1.05 19.83
CA ALA A 436 31.18 2.06 20.85
C ALA A 436 32.09 1.50 21.98
N GLY A 437 32.99 2.36 22.48
CA GLY A 437 33.80 2.03 23.65
C GLY A 437 32.99 1.96 24.94
N PRO A 438 33.51 1.27 25.97
CA PRO A 438 32.81 1.19 27.26
C PRO A 438 32.44 2.54 27.88
N ILE A 439 33.30 3.56 27.73
CA ILE A 439 33.08 4.91 28.24
C ILE A 439 31.91 5.59 27.55
N ASP A 440 31.79 5.42 26.20
CA ASP A 440 30.71 6.03 25.42
C ASP A 440 29.36 5.37 25.75
N LEU A 441 29.37 4.03 25.91
CA LEU A 441 28.18 3.27 26.31
C LEU A 441 27.71 3.64 27.71
N GLU A 442 28.64 3.76 28.68
CA GLU A 442 28.34 4.17 30.04
C GLU A 442 27.78 5.60 30.08
N ALA A 443 28.39 6.53 29.35
CA ALA A 443 27.91 7.92 29.24
C ALA A 443 26.52 8.02 28.61
N ALA A 444 26.22 7.14 27.66
CA ALA A 444 24.89 7.02 27.02
C ALA A 444 23.88 6.28 27.93
N GLY A 445 24.34 5.54 28.93
CA GLY A 445 23.51 4.68 29.78
C GLY A 445 23.02 3.42 29.07
N VAL A 446 23.79 2.91 28.13
CA VAL A 446 23.41 1.75 27.30
C VAL A 446 24.28 0.52 27.68
N VAL A 447 23.65 -0.59 27.97
CA VAL A 447 24.32 -1.89 28.16
C VAL A 447 23.90 -2.81 27.01
N LEU A 448 24.88 -3.11 26.14
CA LEU A 448 24.64 -4.03 25.02
C LEU A 448 24.31 -5.44 25.52
N GLY A 449 23.34 -6.07 24.89
CA GLY A 449 22.78 -7.36 25.32
C GLY A 449 21.66 -7.25 26.36
N ARG A 450 21.48 -6.07 27.00
CA ARG A 450 20.39 -5.80 27.94
C ARG A 450 19.44 -4.72 27.41
N ASP A 451 19.95 -3.51 27.16
CA ASP A 451 19.15 -2.35 26.74
C ASP A 451 19.02 -2.25 25.23
N TYR A 452 20.01 -2.79 24.52
CA TYR A 452 20.01 -2.92 23.06
C TYR A 452 20.80 -4.18 22.65
N PRO A 453 20.30 -4.99 21.66
CA PRO A 453 20.96 -6.23 21.30
C PRO A 453 22.29 -6.01 20.57
N GLN A 454 23.15 -7.05 20.64
CA GLN A 454 24.26 -7.21 19.71
C GLN A 454 23.74 -7.54 18.32
N PRO A 455 24.47 -7.24 17.22
CA PRO A 455 24.12 -7.69 15.88
C PRO A 455 23.92 -9.22 15.82
N ILE A 456 22.77 -9.65 15.32
CA ILE A 456 22.44 -11.08 15.18
C ILE A 456 23.12 -11.73 13.95
N VAL A 457 23.74 -10.93 13.10
CA VAL A 457 24.46 -11.39 11.91
C VAL A 457 25.61 -10.44 11.59
N ASP A 458 26.76 -10.99 11.14
CA ASP A 458 27.80 -10.20 10.51
C ASP A 458 27.47 -9.95 9.04
N HIS A 459 27.43 -8.69 8.63
CA HIS A 459 27.06 -8.29 7.27
C HIS A 459 28.03 -8.83 6.20
N THR A 460 29.35 -8.87 6.49
CA THR A 460 30.35 -9.31 5.52
C THR A 460 30.18 -10.79 5.21
N GLU A 461 30.07 -11.62 6.24
CA GLU A 461 29.81 -13.05 6.09
C GLU A 461 28.45 -13.34 5.42
N ALA A 462 27.42 -12.60 5.82
CA ALA A 462 26.08 -12.71 5.24
C ALA A 462 26.07 -12.39 3.75
N ARG A 463 26.83 -11.39 3.34
CA ARG A 463 27.00 -11.01 1.94
C ARG A 463 27.62 -12.14 1.14
N GLU A 464 28.67 -12.78 1.63
CA GLU A 464 29.31 -13.90 0.95
C GLU A 464 28.36 -15.10 0.81
N ARG A 465 27.67 -15.48 1.89
CA ARG A 465 26.64 -16.54 1.85
C ARG A 465 25.54 -16.23 0.82
N THR A 466 25.08 -15.00 0.75
CA THR A 466 24.03 -14.59 -0.19
C THR A 466 24.54 -14.61 -1.64
N LEU A 467 25.75 -14.16 -1.93
CA LEU A 467 26.32 -14.26 -3.26
C LEU A 467 26.45 -15.72 -3.71
N ALA A 468 26.90 -16.61 -2.84
CA ALA A 468 26.97 -18.05 -3.12
C ALA A 468 25.57 -18.65 -3.39
N ARG A 469 24.57 -18.29 -2.57
CA ARG A 469 23.17 -18.74 -2.66
C ARG A 469 22.55 -18.42 -4.01
N TYR A 470 22.67 -17.20 -4.47
CA TYR A 470 22.10 -16.76 -5.75
C TYR A 470 22.90 -17.24 -6.95
N SER A 471 24.22 -17.36 -6.85
CA SER A 471 25.08 -17.92 -7.90
C SER A 471 24.73 -19.36 -8.22
N ALA A 472 24.42 -20.17 -7.21
CA ALA A 472 24.04 -21.58 -7.37
C ALA A 472 22.79 -21.76 -8.24
N VAL A 473 21.83 -20.83 -8.17
CA VAL A 473 20.61 -20.87 -9.00
C VAL A 473 20.93 -20.63 -10.49
N ARG A 474 21.87 -19.73 -10.79
CA ARG A 474 22.22 -19.38 -12.19
C ARG A 474 23.09 -20.45 -12.86
N SER A 475 23.94 -21.13 -12.10
CA SER A 475 24.81 -22.17 -12.66
C SER A 475 24.06 -23.42 -13.11
N THR A 476 22.78 -23.58 -12.68
CA THR A 476 21.91 -24.72 -13.08
C THR A 476 21.03 -24.42 -14.29
N GLN A 477 21.15 -23.24 -14.92
CA GLN A 477 20.47 -23.00 -16.21
C GLN A 477 21.27 -23.66 -17.35
N PRO A 478 20.66 -24.51 -18.19
CA PRO A 478 21.31 -24.94 -19.42
C PRO A 478 21.59 -23.69 -20.28
N ARG A 479 22.81 -23.62 -20.82
CA ARG A 479 23.25 -22.57 -21.74
C ARG A 479 22.46 -22.61 -23.04
#